data_9f0b878da8c24e4461b661789c4c32b9
#
_entry.id   9f0b878da8c24e4461b661789c4c32b9
#
_cell.length_a   1.000
_cell.length_b   1.000
_cell.length_c   1.000
_cell.angle_alpha   90.00
_cell.angle_beta   90.00
_cell.angle_gamma   90.00
#
_symmetry.space_group_name_H-M   'P 1'
#
loop_
_entity.id
_entity.type
_entity.pdbx_description
1 polymer ?
#
loop_
_entity_poly.entity_id
_entity_poly.type
_entity_poly.pdbx_seq_one_letter_code
_entity_poly.pdbx_strand_id
1 'polypeptide(L)'
;QRWRMALRVRRPHASQNPHAADTEARLLARGVRGLASVRGRPLLLDDDPWADAGIAIERARHRVRAGMRQALAGLRYAPVLVALAIGDQAGVAREDWQVFQRSGIMHLVSISGMHVTAVAALGGWLAGWLWRRACWRGVPLAERAPAQRVAVLAALGPALAYCLLAGWSVPTRRAFFMLAA
;
A
#
# COMPACT_ATOMS: atom_id res chain seq x y z
N GLN A 1 15.91 -5.21 -9.48
CA GLN A 1 17.28 -5.55 -9.05
C GLN A 1 17.54 -7.03 -9.20
N ARG A 2 18.67 -7.40 -9.81
CA ARG A 2 19.15 -8.78 -9.91
C ARG A 2 20.40 -8.92 -9.05
N TRP A 3 20.40 -9.91 -8.16
CA TRP A 3 21.48 -10.12 -7.21
C TRP A 3 22.10 -11.50 -7.42
N ARG A 4 23.42 -11.58 -7.32
CA ARG A 4 24.13 -12.85 -7.16
C ARG A 4 24.52 -12.99 -5.71
N MET A 5 24.05 -14.05 -5.06
CA MET A 5 24.33 -14.29 -3.65
C MET A 5 24.40 -15.79 -3.36
N ALA A 6 25.27 -16.18 -2.47
CA ALA A 6 25.30 -17.53 -1.93
C ALA A 6 24.23 -17.65 -0.84
N LEU A 7 23.39 -18.67 -0.93
CA LEU A 7 22.28 -18.90 -0.01
C LEU A 7 22.48 -20.22 0.71
N ARG A 8 22.30 -20.20 2.04
CA ARG A 8 22.08 -21.43 2.81
C ARG A 8 20.58 -21.64 2.95
N VAL A 9 20.04 -22.60 2.21
CA VAL A 9 18.63 -22.96 2.24
C VAL A 9 18.39 -24.02 3.30
N ARG A 10 17.31 -23.86 4.07
CA ARG A 10 16.83 -24.85 5.03
C ARG A 10 15.33 -25.04 4.87
N ARG A 11 14.86 -26.23 5.19
CA ARG A 11 13.43 -26.53 5.24
C ARG A 11 12.81 -25.76 6.42
N PRO A 12 11.61 -25.16 6.28
CA PRO A 12 10.90 -24.64 7.42
C PRO A 12 10.55 -25.77 8.39
N HIS A 13 10.83 -25.59 9.66
CA HIS A 13 10.39 -26.46 10.71
C HIS A 13 9.66 -25.61 11.76
N ALA A 14 8.50 -26.06 12.18
CA ALA A 14 7.79 -25.50 13.31
C ALA A 14 8.23 -26.17 14.62
N SER A 15 8.24 -25.41 15.71
CA SER A 15 8.33 -26.01 17.02
C SER A 15 7.02 -26.75 17.32
N GLN A 16 7.10 -28.02 17.69
CA GLN A 16 5.94 -28.87 18.02
C GLN A 16 5.48 -28.69 19.47
N ASN A 17 5.65 -27.50 20.03
CA ASN A 17 5.19 -27.25 21.40
C ASN A 17 3.65 -27.18 21.44
N PRO A 18 2.99 -27.76 22.46
CA PRO A 18 1.58 -27.58 22.69
C PRO A 18 1.23 -26.07 22.72
N HIS A 19 0.18 -25.68 22.03
CA HIS A 19 -0.28 -24.28 21.92
C HIS A 19 0.63 -23.32 21.13
N ALA A 20 1.73 -23.79 20.51
CA ALA A 20 2.50 -22.98 19.57
C ALA A 20 1.78 -22.85 18.22
N ALA A 21 1.87 -21.67 17.60
CA ALA A 21 1.33 -21.50 16.26
C ALA A 21 2.10 -22.36 15.26
N ASP A 22 1.40 -23.14 14.45
CA ASP A 22 2.02 -23.91 13.38
C ASP A 22 2.55 -22.97 12.27
N THR A 23 3.84 -22.63 12.40
CA THR A 23 4.53 -21.76 11.48
C THR A 23 4.82 -22.47 10.15
N GLU A 24 4.96 -23.80 10.15
CA GLU A 24 5.23 -24.60 8.94
C GLU A 24 3.99 -24.62 8.05
N ALA A 25 2.82 -24.94 8.58
CA ALA A 25 1.57 -24.90 7.84
C ALA A 25 1.26 -23.49 7.31
N ARG A 26 1.55 -22.45 8.09
CA ARG A 26 1.37 -21.06 7.66
C ARG A 26 2.30 -20.66 6.52
N LEU A 27 3.56 -21.09 6.55
CA LEU A 27 4.53 -20.84 5.48
C LEU A 27 4.16 -21.63 4.23
N LEU A 28 3.73 -22.87 4.38
CA LEU A 28 3.28 -23.71 3.27
C LEU A 28 2.04 -23.11 2.60
N ALA A 29 1.06 -22.63 3.37
CA ALA A 29 -0.13 -21.95 2.86
C ALA A 29 0.20 -20.66 2.08
N ARG A 30 1.35 -20.04 2.38
CA ARG A 30 1.90 -18.89 1.63
C ARG A 30 2.78 -19.29 0.45
N GLY A 31 2.91 -20.58 0.14
CA GLY A 31 3.78 -21.10 -0.91
C GLY A 31 5.27 -21.08 -0.58
N VAL A 32 5.64 -20.77 0.68
CA VAL A 32 7.06 -20.74 1.12
C VAL A 32 7.50 -22.15 1.47
N ARG A 33 8.36 -22.72 0.61
CA ARG A 33 8.88 -24.08 0.76
C ARG A 33 10.30 -24.16 1.32
N GLY A 34 10.98 -23.03 1.47
CA GLY A 34 12.33 -22.94 2.00
C GLY A 34 12.60 -21.59 2.64
N LEU A 35 13.42 -21.58 3.67
CA LEU A 35 13.97 -20.39 4.29
C LEU A 35 15.46 -20.32 3.89
N ALA A 36 15.89 -19.14 3.44
CA ALA A 36 17.27 -18.94 3.04
C ALA A 36 17.93 -17.83 3.85
N SER A 37 19.18 -18.04 4.22
CA SER A 37 20.05 -17.01 4.77
C SER A 37 21.19 -16.70 3.80
N VAL A 38 21.45 -15.41 3.60
CA VAL A 38 22.54 -14.96 2.72
C VAL A 38 23.88 -15.24 3.39
N ARG A 39 24.82 -15.84 2.65
CA ARG A 39 26.20 -16.07 3.07
C ARG A 39 27.13 -15.20 2.23
N GLY A 40 28.06 -14.52 2.90
CA GLY A 40 29.00 -13.64 2.23
C GLY A 40 28.38 -12.30 1.80
N ARG A 41 29.05 -11.60 0.88
CA ARG A 41 28.58 -10.32 0.34
C ARG A 41 27.76 -10.55 -0.92
N PRO A 42 26.50 -10.07 -0.95
CA PRO A 42 25.72 -10.12 -2.17
C PRO A 42 26.28 -9.14 -3.21
N LEU A 43 26.31 -9.56 -4.48
CA LEU A 43 26.71 -8.72 -5.62
C LEU A 43 25.46 -8.29 -6.37
N LEU A 44 25.25 -7.00 -6.50
CA LEU A 44 24.22 -6.44 -7.38
C LEU A 44 24.70 -6.60 -8.84
N LEU A 45 23.94 -7.33 -9.65
CA LEU A 45 24.25 -7.56 -11.06
C LEU A 45 23.61 -6.52 -11.96
N ASP A 46 22.37 -6.15 -11.64
CA ASP A 46 21.57 -5.27 -12.47
C ASP A 46 20.53 -4.54 -11.63
N ASP A 47 20.36 -3.26 -11.88
CA ASP A 47 19.37 -2.42 -11.23
C ASP A 47 18.50 -1.72 -12.28
N ASP A 48 17.63 -2.47 -12.94
CA ASP A 48 16.61 -1.87 -13.79
C ASP A 48 15.38 -1.48 -12.95
N PRO A 49 15.18 -0.16 -12.71
CA PRO A 49 14.07 0.33 -11.90
C PRO A 49 12.70 0.19 -12.57
N TRP A 50 12.67 0.00 -13.88
CA TRP A 50 11.46 0.03 -14.70
C TRP A 50 11.14 -1.31 -15.35
N ALA A 51 11.88 -2.35 -15.01
CA ALA A 51 11.69 -3.69 -15.59
C ALA A 51 10.30 -4.27 -15.37
N ASP A 52 9.61 -3.83 -14.29
CA ASP A 52 8.25 -4.28 -13.98
C ASP A 52 7.47 -3.18 -13.23
N ALA A 53 6.18 -3.06 -13.56
CA ALA A 53 5.27 -2.11 -12.90
C ALA A 53 5.19 -2.33 -11.38
N GLY A 54 5.26 -3.59 -10.92
CA GLY A 54 5.30 -3.92 -9.50
C GLY A 54 6.52 -3.33 -8.80
N ILE A 55 7.69 -3.38 -9.44
CA ILE A 55 8.93 -2.79 -8.91
C ILE A 55 8.80 -1.26 -8.83
N ALA A 56 8.21 -0.62 -9.83
CA ALA A 56 7.98 0.82 -9.83
C ALA A 56 7.06 1.25 -8.68
N ILE A 57 5.98 0.50 -8.43
CA ILE A 57 5.04 0.74 -7.32
C ILE A 57 5.77 0.57 -5.97
N GLU A 58 6.53 -0.50 -5.77
CA GLU A 58 7.27 -0.72 -4.52
C GLU A 58 8.34 0.35 -4.28
N ARG A 59 9.00 0.84 -5.31
CA ARG A 59 9.92 1.98 -5.21
C ARG A 59 9.19 3.26 -4.83
N ALA A 60 8.03 3.53 -5.42
CA ALA A 60 7.20 4.68 -5.05
C ALA A 60 6.77 4.59 -3.56
N ARG A 61 6.31 3.42 -3.13
CA ARG A 61 5.98 3.16 -1.72
C ARG A 61 7.18 3.37 -0.79
N HIS A 62 8.34 2.87 -1.18
CA HIS A 62 9.56 3.04 -0.39
C HIS A 62 9.96 4.52 -0.27
N ARG A 63 9.88 5.30 -1.36
CA ARG A 63 10.18 6.75 -1.33
C ARG A 63 9.20 7.50 -0.43
N VAL A 64 7.89 7.24 -0.55
CA VAL A 64 6.88 7.85 0.31
C VAL A 64 7.13 7.50 1.77
N ARG A 65 7.40 6.22 2.07
CA ARG A 65 7.75 5.76 3.42
C ARG A 65 8.98 6.48 3.97
N ALA A 66 10.06 6.57 3.20
CA ALA A 66 11.29 7.23 3.60
C ALA A 66 11.06 8.73 3.87
N GLY A 67 10.36 9.41 2.97
CA GLY A 67 10.01 10.83 3.14
C GLY A 67 9.14 11.08 4.36
N MET A 68 8.11 10.24 4.59
CA MET A 68 7.27 10.35 5.79
C MET A 68 8.06 10.11 7.07
N ARG A 69 8.92 9.08 7.11
CA ARG A 69 9.75 8.80 8.28
C ARG A 69 10.71 9.96 8.59
N GLN A 70 11.25 10.61 7.57
CA GLN A 70 12.10 11.78 7.73
C GLN A 70 11.30 12.99 8.21
N ALA A 71 10.17 13.29 7.60
CA ALA A 71 9.32 14.42 7.94
C ALA A 71 8.68 14.31 9.33
N LEU A 72 8.39 13.09 9.77
CA LEU A 72 7.78 12.80 11.06
C LEU A 72 8.80 12.37 12.13
N ALA A 73 10.09 12.53 11.85
CA ALA A 73 11.14 12.16 12.79
C ALA A 73 10.96 12.87 14.13
N GLY A 74 11.08 12.12 15.23
CA GLY A 74 10.90 12.62 16.59
C GLY A 74 9.45 12.62 17.11
N LEU A 75 8.44 12.36 16.27
CA LEU A 75 7.08 12.22 16.75
C LEU A 75 6.81 10.78 17.23
N ARG A 76 6.26 10.65 18.45
CA ARG A 76 5.97 9.35 19.08
C ARG A 76 5.10 8.47 18.19
N TYR A 77 4.09 9.03 17.56
CA TYR A 77 3.11 8.30 16.74
C TYR A 77 3.42 8.35 15.23
N ALA A 78 4.62 8.73 14.83
CA ALA A 78 5.05 8.71 13.42
C ALA A 78 4.78 7.35 12.74
N PRO A 79 5.07 6.18 13.35
CA PRO A 79 4.78 4.88 12.75
C PRO A 79 3.29 4.65 12.51
N VAL A 80 2.43 5.16 13.39
CA VAL A 80 0.96 5.07 13.23
C VAL A 80 0.48 5.89 12.06
N LEU A 81 1.02 7.11 11.89
CA LEU A 81 0.71 7.96 10.74
C LEU A 81 1.15 7.32 9.42
N VAL A 82 2.32 6.66 9.39
CA VAL A 82 2.79 5.90 8.22
C VAL A 82 1.87 4.71 7.94
N ALA A 83 1.42 3.99 8.99
CA ALA A 83 0.47 2.88 8.84
C ALA A 83 -0.87 3.33 8.26
N LEU A 84 -1.39 4.49 8.69
CA LEU A 84 -2.63 5.07 8.19
C LEU A 84 -2.51 5.57 6.74
N ALA A 85 -1.36 6.14 6.36
CA ALA A 85 -1.18 6.73 5.04
C ALA A 85 -0.90 5.69 3.93
N ILE A 86 -0.03 4.72 4.20
CA ILE A 86 0.46 3.75 3.18
C ILE A 86 0.31 2.29 3.58
N GLY A 87 -0.35 2.00 4.72
CA GLY A 87 -0.58 0.63 5.21
C GLY A 87 0.65 -0.08 5.78
N ASP A 88 1.75 0.63 6.01
CA ASP A 88 2.96 0.04 6.58
C ASP A 88 2.89 -0.02 8.11
N GLN A 89 2.44 -1.14 8.62
CA GLN A 89 2.28 -1.39 10.06
C GLN A 89 3.57 -1.87 10.76
N ALA A 90 4.64 -2.12 10.00
CA ALA A 90 5.86 -2.74 10.54
C ALA A 90 6.59 -1.90 11.59
N GLY A 91 6.37 -0.58 11.60
CA GLY A 91 7.00 0.32 12.55
C GLY A 91 6.21 0.59 13.83
N VAL A 92 4.97 0.11 13.93
CA VAL A 92 4.12 0.36 15.10
C VAL A 92 4.56 -0.52 16.26
N ALA A 93 4.78 0.08 17.44
CA ALA A 93 5.21 -0.64 18.64
C ALA A 93 4.16 -1.66 19.12
N ARG A 94 4.61 -2.74 19.76
CA ARG A 94 3.71 -3.78 20.26
C ARG A 94 2.78 -3.27 21.36
N GLU A 95 3.27 -2.35 22.16
CA GLU A 95 2.52 -1.69 23.25
C GLU A 95 1.35 -0.89 22.67
N ASP A 96 1.59 -0.11 21.60
CA ASP A 96 0.54 0.64 20.92
C ASP A 96 -0.51 -0.31 20.30
N TRP A 97 -0.08 -1.44 19.72
CA TRP A 97 -0.98 -2.46 19.20
C TRP A 97 -1.88 -3.04 20.30
N GLN A 98 -1.34 -3.30 21.48
CA GLN A 98 -2.16 -3.79 22.61
C GLN A 98 -3.19 -2.75 23.05
N VAL A 99 -2.82 -1.47 23.09
CA VAL A 99 -3.76 -0.39 23.39
C VAL A 99 -4.86 -0.32 22.34
N PHE A 100 -4.52 -0.34 21.05
CA PHE A 100 -5.50 -0.31 19.96
C PHE A 100 -6.43 -1.52 19.96
N GLN A 101 -5.92 -2.69 20.33
CA GLN A 101 -6.72 -3.91 20.45
C GLN A 101 -7.70 -3.83 21.62
N ARG A 102 -7.24 -3.38 22.79
CA ARG A 102 -8.07 -3.24 23.99
C ARG A 102 -9.15 -2.16 23.84
N SER A 103 -8.84 -1.08 23.13
CA SER A 103 -9.79 0.03 22.84
C SER A 103 -10.70 -0.26 21.65
N GLY A 104 -10.52 -1.37 20.92
CA GLY A 104 -11.35 -1.73 19.78
C GLY A 104 -11.11 -0.90 18.52
N ILE A 105 -10.09 -0.01 18.50
CA ILE A 105 -9.82 0.90 17.36
C ILE A 105 -8.87 0.31 16.30
N MET A 106 -8.52 -0.97 16.40
CA MET A 106 -7.63 -1.63 15.43
C MET A 106 -8.06 -1.43 13.97
N HIS A 107 -9.38 -1.42 13.72
CA HIS A 107 -9.91 -1.22 12.38
C HIS A 107 -9.67 0.19 11.82
N LEU A 108 -9.46 1.20 12.68
CA LEU A 108 -9.14 2.56 12.28
C LEU A 108 -7.66 2.72 11.91
N VAL A 109 -6.78 1.92 12.52
CA VAL A 109 -5.32 1.96 12.27
C VAL A 109 -4.95 1.17 11.00
N SER A 110 -5.86 0.36 10.47
CA SER A 110 -5.71 -0.27 9.16
C SER A 110 -6.32 0.60 8.06
N ILE A 111 -5.76 0.52 6.84
CA ILE A 111 -6.36 1.21 5.70
C ILE A 111 -7.74 0.61 5.44
N SER A 112 -8.77 1.43 5.64
CA SER A 112 -10.17 1.07 5.44
C SER A 112 -10.68 1.52 4.06
N GLY A 113 -11.82 0.98 3.64
CA GLY A 113 -12.51 1.45 2.43
C GLY A 113 -12.83 2.94 2.43
N MET A 114 -13.06 3.52 3.61
CA MET A 114 -13.33 4.95 3.76
C MET A 114 -12.17 5.83 3.24
N HIS A 115 -10.92 5.43 3.46
CA HIS A 115 -9.76 6.17 2.94
C HIS A 115 -9.72 6.15 1.40
N VAL A 116 -10.05 5.01 0.79
CA VAL A 116 -10.12 4.87 -0.67
C VAL A 116 -11.22 5.76 -1.23
N THR A 117 -12.43 5.73 -0.64
CA THR A 117 -13.55 6.56 -1.09
C THR A 117 -13.30 8.06 -0.86
N ALA A 118 -12.66 8.45 0.23
CA ALA A 118 -12.30 9.85 0.47
C ALA A 118 -11.32 10.39 -0.57
N VAL A 119 -10.27 9.61 -0.91
CA VAL A 119 -9.31 9.98 -1.96
C VAL A 119 -9.99 10.05 -3.32
N ALA A 120 -10.84 9.08 -3.64
CA ALA A 120 -11.64 9.06 -4.87
C ALA A 120 -12.55 10.28 -4.97
N ALA A 121 -13.30 10.58 -3.90
CA ALA A 121 -14.23 11.72 -3.86
C ALA A 121 -13.49 13.05 -4.04
N LEU A 122 -12.35 13.23 -3.38
CA LEU A 122 -11.51 14.43 -3.53
C LEU A 122 -11.00 14.57 -4.97
N GLY A 123 -10.47 13.47 -5.55
CA GLY A 123 -9.98 13.46 -6.92
C GLY A 123 -11.08 13.75 -7.95
N GLY A 124 -12.22 13.10 -7.79
CA GLY A 124 -13.40 13.32 -8.65
C GLY A 124 -13.96 14.73 -8.52
N TRP A 125 -14.06 15.26 -7.29
CA TRP A 125 -14.48 16.64 -7.05
C TRP A 125 -13.55 17.64 -7.74
N LEU A 126 -12.24 17.49 -7.56
CA LEU A 126 -11.24 18.36 -8.17
C LEU A 126 -11.30 18.28 -9.71
N ALA A 127 -11.40 17.09 -10.27
CA ALA A 127 -11.52 16.90 -11.71
C ALA A 127 -12.80 17.55 -12.27
N GLY A 128 -13.94 17.35 -11.62
CA GLY A 128 -15.19 17.97 -12.02
C GLY A 128 -15.17 19.49 -11.87
N TRP A 129 -14.50 20.02 -10.84
CA TRP A 129 -14.32 21.45 -10.65
C TRP A 129 -13.43 22.07 -11.75
N LEU A 130 -12.30 21.44 -12.08
CA LEU A 130 -11.43 21.85 -13.16
C LEU A 130 -12.16 21.78 -14.50
N TRP A 131 -12.90 20.70 -14.76
CA TRP A 131 -13.66 20.50 -15.99
C TRP A 131 -14.67 21.60 -16.26
N ARG A 132 -15.39 22.03 -15.22
CA ARG A 132 -16.36 23.12 -15.33
C ARG A 132 -15.74 24.48 -15.65
N ARG A 133 -14.45 24.68 -15.30
CA ARG A 133 -13.72 25.92 -15.54
C ARG A 133 -12.86 25.91 -16.79
N ALA A 134 -12.57 24.74 -17.31
CA ALA A 134 -11.71 24.58 -18.48
C ALA A 134 -12.47 24.86 -19.78
N CYS A 135 -11.81 25.60 -20.69
CA CYS A 135 -12.28 25.84 -22.03
C CYS A 135 -11.25 25.30 -23.03
N TRP A 136 -11.72 24.72 -24.13
CA TRP A 136 -10.89 24.25 -25.22
C TRP A 136 -11.37 24.87 -26.54
N ARG A 137 -10.49 25.63 -27.19
CA ARG A 137 -10.81 26.37 -28.44
C ARG A 137 -12.04 27.27 -28.32
N GLY A 138 -12.19 27.96 -27.17
CA GLY A 138 -13.30 28.88 -26.93
C GLY A 138 -14.63 28.23 -26.53
N VAL A 139 -14.70 26.91 -26.47
CA VAL A 139 -15.88 26.15 -26.04
C VAL A 139 -15.66 25.60 -24.62
N PRO A 140 -16.58 25.84 -23.66
CA PRO A 140 -16.49 25.23 -22.33
C PRO A 140 -16.49 23.71 -22.43
N LEU A 141 -15.58 23.03 -21.73
CA LEU A 141 -15.52 21.57 -21.74
C LEU A 141 -16.80 20.94 -21.15
N ALA A 142 -17.49 21.63 -20.29
CA ALA A 142 -18.77 21.21 -19.71
C ALA A 142 -19.89 21.01 -20.75
N GLU A 143 -19.82 21.69 -21.89
CA GLU A 143 -20.76 21.52 -23.03
C GLU A 143 -20.49 20.24 -23.82
N ARG A 144 -19.24 19.74 -23.80
CA ARG A 144 -18.85 18.51 -24.50
C ARG A 144 -19.19 17.24 -23.74
N ALA A 145 -19.04 17.28 -22.41
CA ALA A 145 -19.38 16.15 -21.55
C ALA A 145 -19.83 16.64 -20.17
N PRO A 146 -20.86 16.02 -19.58
CA PRO A 146 -21.33 16.35 -18.26
C PRO A 146 -20.22 16.21 -17.21
N ALA A 147 -20.01 17.26 -16.42
CA ALA A 147 -18.94 17.29 -15.40
C ALA A 147 -19.03 16.14 -14.39
N GLN A 148 -20.26 15.64 -14.11
CA GLN A 148 -20.45 14.48 -13.23
C GLN A 148 -19.83 13.20 -13.79
N ARG A 149 -19.98 12.92 -15.07
CA ARG A 149 -19.37 11.73 -15.71
C ARG A 149 -17.85 11.80 -15.65
N VAL A 150 -17.30 12.98 -15.95
CA VAL A 150 -15.86 13.22 -15.87
C VAL A 150 -15.36 13.04 -14.43
N ALA A 151 -16.09 13.58 -13.44
CA ALA A 151 -15.75 13.46 -12.03
C ALA A 151 -15.73 11.99 -11.57
N VAL A 152 -16.75 11.20 -11.94
CA VAL A 152 -16.83 9.77 -11.58
C VAL A 152 -15.68 8.97 -12.20
N LEU A 153 -15.44 9.13 -13.49
CA LEU A 153 -14.34 8.43 -14.18
C LEU A 153 -12.97 8.85 -13.65
N ALA A 154 -12.79 10.16 -13.42
CA ALA A 154 -11.55 10.69 -12.89
C ALA A 154 -11.29 10.30 -11.42
N ALA A 155 -12.32 9.96 -10.65
CA ALA A 155 -12.17 9.46 -9.28
C ALA A 155 -11.45 8.11 -9.21
N LEU A 156 -11.58 7.27 -10.24
CA LEU A 156 -10.96 5.94 -10.29
C LEU A 156 -9.43 6.00 -10.33
N GLY A 157 -8.85 7.00 -10.98
CA GLY A 157 -7.39 7.16 -11.08
C GLY A 157 -6.72 7.33 -9.71
N PRO A 158 -7.07 8.36 -8.93
CA PRO A 158 -6.56 8.54 -7.56
C PRO A 158 -6.89 7.36 -6.63
N ALA A 159 -8.07 6.75 -6.75
CA ALA A 159 -8.44 5.57 -5.98
C ALA A 159 -7.49 4.40 -6.28
N LEU A 160 -7.22 4.12 -7.55
CA LEU A 160 -6.28 3.08 -7.97
C LEU A 160 -4.86 3.38 -7.47
N ALA A 161 -4.37 4.59 -7.69
CA ALA A 161 -3.05 5.02 -7.24
C ALA A 161 -2.89 4.85 -5.72
N TYR A 162 -3.91 5.25 -4.95
CA TYR A 162 -3.91 5.06 -3.50
C TYR A 162 -3.93 3.59 -3.11
N CYS A 163 -4.74 2.75 -3.74
CA CYS A 163 -4.79 1.31 -3.48
C CYS A 163 -3.44 0.63 -3.75
N LEU A 164 -2.73 1.03 -4.81
CA LEU A 164 -1.40 0.52 -5.14
C LEU A 164 -0.37 0.98 -4.09
N LEU A 165 -0.40 2.23 -3.67
CA LEU A 165 0.43 2.75 -2.59
C LEU A 165 0.13 2.08 -1.24
N ALA A 166 -1.13 1.75 -0.98
CA ALA A 166 -1.58 1.03 0.21
C ALA A 166 -1.20 -0.46 0.24
N GLY A 167 -0.57 -0.97 -0.83
CA GLY A 167 -0.09 -2.35 -0.91
C GLY A 167 -1.13 -3.35 -1.41
N TRP A 168 -2.21 -2.88 -2.06
CA TRP A 168 -3.22 -3.73 -2.71
C TRP A 168 -3.80 -4.81 -1.79
N SER A 169 -4.03 -4.45 -0.53
CA SER A 169 -4.57 -5.35 0.50
C SER A 169 -6.03 -5.75 0.17
N VAL A 170 -6.53 -6.82 0.79
CA VAL A 170 -7.90 -7.28 0.56
C VAL A 170 -8.95 -6.19 0.81
N PRO A 171 -8.89 -5.40 1.91
CA PRO A 171 -9.83 -4.31 2.14
C PRO A 171 -9.79 -3.22 1.05
N THR A 172 -8.59 -2.81 0.62
CA THR A 172 -8.44 -1.77 -0.40
C THR A 172 -8.93 -2.23 -1.77
N ARG A 173 -8.63 -3.47 -2.15
CA ARG A 173 -9.15 -4.09 -3.39
C ARG A 173 -10.67 -4.12 -3.41
N ARG A 174 -11.28 -4.59 -2.32
CA ARG A 174 -12.75 -4.63 -2.19
C ARG A 174 -13.35 -3.23 -2.35
N ALA A 175 -12.79 -2.24 -1.64
CA ALA A 175 -13.26 -0.86 -1.73
C ALA A 175 -13.14 -0.30 -3.16
N PHE A 176 -12.01 -0.57 -3.85
CA PHE A 176 -11.82 -0.13 -5.22
C PHE A 176 -12.83 -0.75 -6.18
N PHE A 177 -13.07 -2.06 -6.12
CA PHE A 177 -14.05 -2.70 -6.99
C PHE A 177 -15.49 -2.25 -6.70
N MET A 178 -15.83 -2.01 -5.43
CA MET A 178 -17.15 -1.44 -5.08
C MET A 178 -17.34 -0.01 -5.58
N LEU A 179 -16.26 0.75 -5.71
CA LEU A 179 -16.29 2.11 -6.27
C LEU A 179 -16.39 2.08 -7.81
N ALA A 180 -15.83 1.06 -8.45
CA ALA A 180 -15.78 0.93 -9.90
C ALA A 180 -17.04 0.28 -10.52
N ALA A 181 -17.86 -0.39 -9.69
CA ALA A 181 -19.13 -1.02 -10.10
C ALA A 181 -20.29 -0.02 -10.15
#